data_cbd8ad33f40eaf6f76a82e8a72256d88
#
_entry.id   cbd8ad33f40eaf6f76a82e8a72256d88
#
_cell.length_a   1.000
_cell.length_b   1.000
_cell.length_c   1.000
_cell.angle_alpha   90.00
_cell.angle_beta   90.00
_cell.angle_gamma   90.00
#
_symmetry.space_group_name_H-M   'P 1'
#
loop_
_entity.id
_entity.type
_entity.pdbx_description
1 polymer ?
#
loop_
_entity_poly.entity_id
_entity_poly.type
_entity_poly.pdbx_seq_one_letter_code
_entity_poly.pdbx_strand_id
1 'polypeptide(L)'
;MKKFIIILCIFTSINVIAQSDSSNSVYYGRTTGKLPALSYGMGEDRLGGAKMGYIDSNVLLKIVDSVKDMYTVQLSKYHTALIEKAYVKPDSSSPIKKPYHLTGSFISKGDSLFDYVNIYLDEKLPYKSWMEISPSKIMIDLYGVQSNTNWVTQLSSLKEVKNVYYNQVEDDVVRVTIELKHAQHWGYSISYTEKFLSVRIKRQPAKLDIRQMVIAIDAGHGGSNSGASGIKLKASEKQ
;
A
#
# COMPACT_ATOMS: atom_id res chain seq x y z
N MET A 1 -82.23 32.27 -1.52
CA MET A 1 -80.82 32.65 -1.42
C MET A 1 -79.99 31.38 -1.43
N LYS A 2 -79.40 31.01 -2.57
CA LYS A 2 -78.53 29.84 -2.72
C LYS A 2 -77.08 30.27 -2.48
N LYS A 3 -76.43 29.71 -1.46
CA LYS A 3 -75.00 29.97 -1.17
C LYS A 3 -74.15 28.99 -2.00
N PHE A 4 -73.33 29.53 -2.89
CA PHE A 4 -72.33 28.79 -3.65
C PHE A 4 -71.06 28.69 -2.80
N ILE A 5 -70.62 27.47 -2.51
CA ILE A 5 -69.32 27.23 -1.87
C ILE A 5 -68.35 26.90 -2.97
N ILE A 6 -67.34 27.78 -3.12
CA ILE A 6 -66.21 27.54 -4.06
C ILE A 6 -65.13 26.82 -3.25
N ILE A 7 -64.87 25.55 -3.62
CA ILE A 7 -63.74 24.76 -3.10
C ILE A 7 -62.53 25.07 -3.99
N LEU A 8 -61.56 25.78 -3.40
CA LEU A 8 -60.28 26.05 -4.03
C LEU A 8 -59.34 24.88 -3.77
N CYS A 9 -59.12 24.03 -4.82
CA CYS A 9 -58.13 22.97 -4.80
C CYS A 9 -56.73 23.58 -5.00
N ILE A 10 -55.93 23.64 -3.96
CA ILE A 10 -54.50 24.01 -4.06
C ILE A 10 -53.72 22.73 -4.45
N PHE A 11 -53.29 22.69 -5.70
CA PHE A 11 -52.32 21.70 -6.15
C PHE A 11 -50.93 22.09 -5.69
N THR A 12 -50.44 21.47 -4.63
CA THR A 12 -49.01 21.51 -4.27
C THR A 12 -48.26 20.52 -5.13
N SER A 13 -47.49 21.02 -6.09
CA SER A 13 -46.52 20.18 -6.85
C SER A 13 -45.37 19.80 -5.94
N ILE A 14 -45.35 18.55 -5.51
CA ILE A 14 -44.19 17.94 -4.83
C ILE A 14 -43.14 17.68 -5.90
N ASN A 15 -42.09 18.52 -5.95
CA ASN A 15 -40.91 18.20 -6.70
C ASN A 15 -40.18 17.06 -5.99
N VAL A 16 -40.39 15.84 -6.48
CA VAL A 16 -39.54 14.69 -6.12
C VAL A 16 -38.19 14.92 -6.80
N ILE A 17 -37.22 15.40 -6.06
CA ILE A 17 -35.84 15.35 -6.48
C ILE A 17 -35.46 13.87 -6.46
N ALA A 18 -35.43 13.25 -7.62
CA ALA A 18 -34.84 11.93 -7.78
C ALA A 18 -33.34 12.07 -7.43
N GLN A 19 -32.98 11.65 -6.23
CA GLN A 19 -31.61 11.39 -5.88
C GLN A 19 -31.14 10.26 -6.82
N SER A 20 -30.29 10.57 -7.78
CA SER A 20 -29.60 9.55 -8.55
C SER A 20 -28.70 8.81 -7.59
N ASP A 21 -29.14 7.65 -7.10
CA ASP A 21 -28.25 6.67 -6.52
C ASP A 21 -27.24 6.33 -7.63
N SER A 22 -26.08 6.98 -7.60
CA SER A 22 -24.91 6.47 -8.29
C SER A 22 -24.55 5.17 -7.59
N SER A 23 -25.10 4.06 -8.10
CA SER A 23 -24.68 2.74 -7.69
C SER A 23 -23.18 2.66 -8.00
N ASN A 24 -22.33 2.85 -6.98
CA ASN A 24 -20.91 2.64 -7.09
C ASN A 24 -20.71 1.17 -7.45
N SER A 25 -20.58 0.88 -8.74
CA SER A 25 -20.36 -0.47 -9.22
C SER A 25 -18.96 -0.89 -8.82
N VAL A 26 -18.88 -1.82 -7.86
CA VAL A 26 -17.62 -2.46 -7.47
C VAL A 26 -17.06 -3.20 -8.68
N TYR A 27 -15.84 -2.89 -9.05
CA TYR A 27 -15.14 -3.60 -10.12
C TYR A 27 -13.66 -3.80 -9.77
N TYR A 28 -12.98 -4.64 -10.55
CA TYR A 28 -11.56 -4.91 -10.34
C TYR A 28 -10.71 -4.19 -11.37
N GLY A 29 -9.51 -3.80 -10.95
CA GLY A 29 -8.49 -3.24 -11.81
C GLY A 29 -7.13 -3.78 -11.44
N ARG A 30 -6.16 -3.60 -12.34
CA ARG A 30 -4.76 -3.94 -12.06
C ARG A 30 -3.88 -2.71 -12.18
N THR A 31 -2.92 -2.62 -11.27
CA THR A 31 -1.92 -1.56 -11.32
C THR A 31 -1.09 -1.64 -12.59
N THR A 32 -0.71 -0.47 -13.09
CA THR A 32 0.15 -0.33 -14.28
C THR A 32 1.22 0.72 -14.03
N GLY A 33 2.19 0.80 -14.93
CA GLY A 33 3.23 1.81 -14.85
C GLY A 33 4.33 1.48 -13.84
N LYS A 34 5.16 2.45 -13.57
CA LYS A 34 6.33 2.32 -12.71
C LYS A 34 6.02 2.89 -11.33
N LEU A 35 6.10 2.05 -10.30
CA LEU A 35 5.92 2.42 -8.89
C LEU A 35 4.59 3.15 -8.59
N PRO A 36 3.42 2.56 -8.92
CA PRO A 36 2.15 3.13 -8.49
C PRO A 36 2.09 3.23 -6.96
N ALA A 37 1.56 4.34 -6.45
CA ALA A 37 1.50 4.61 -5.03
C ALA A 37 0.07 4.47 -4.50
N LEU A 38 -0.07 3.81 -3.36
CA LEU A 38 -1.26 3.88 -2.52
C LEU A 38 -1.12 5.05 -1.55
N SER A 39 -2.20 5.81 -1.34
CA SER A 39 -2.25 6.95 -0.43
C SER A 39 -3.41 6.81 0.57
N TYR A 40 -3.24 7.38 1.78
CA TYR A 40 -4.27 7.39 2.82
C TYR A 40 -5.40 8.36 2.54
N GLY A 41 -5.17 9.37 1.72
CA GLY A 41 -6.11 10.44 1.40
C GLY A 41 -5.64 11.25 0.21
N MET A 42 -6.41 12.24 -0.20
CA MET A 42 -6.09 13.11 -1.34
C MET A 42 -5.02 14.15 -1.04
N GLY A 43 -4.90 14.55 0.23
CA GLY A 43 -4.14 15.74 0.61
C GLY A 43 -4.83 17.04 0.19
N GLU A 44 -4.47 18.12 0.86
CA GLU A 44 -5.05 19.46 0.60
C GLU A 44 -4.07 20.38 -0.13
N ASP A 45 -2.83 19.98 -0.24
CA ASP A 45 -1.77 20.73 -0.90
C ASP A 45 -1.25 20.07 -2.18
N ARG A 46 -0.29 20.73 -2.83
CA ARG A 46 0.35 20.26 -4.08
C ARG A 46 1.13 18.94 -3.92
N LEU A 47 1.41 18.50 -2.69
CA LEU A 47 2.15 17.26 -2.43
C LEU A 47 1.24 16.03 -2.44
N GLY A 48 -0.08 16.26 -2.43
CA GLY A 48 -1.09 15.19 -2.39
C GLY A 48 -1.19 14.54 -1.01
N GLY A 49 -1.92 13.44 -0.94
CA GLY A 49 -2.13 12.69 0.30
C GLY A 49 -0.89 11.94 0.77
N ALA A 50 -0.83 11.70 2.09
CA ALA A 50 0.22 10.89 2.67
C ALA A 50 0.28 9.51 2.02
N LYS A 51 1.45 9.12 1.53
CA LYS A 51 1.66 7.85 0.86
C LYS A 51 1.66 6.70 1.86
N MET A 52 0.87 5.68 1.56
CA MET A 52 0.89 4.41 2.30
C MET A 52 2.09 3.56 1.89
N GLY A 53 2.39 3.54 0.61
CA GLY A 53 3.51 2.81 0.03
C GLY A 53 3.44 2.73 -1.49
N TYR A 54 4.52 2.26 -2.09
CA TYR A 54 4.57 1.91 -3.51
C TYR A 54 4.32 0.43 -3.67
N ILE A 55 3.62 0.06 -4.73
CA ILE A 55 3.34 -1.33 -5.08
C ILE A 55 3.78 -1.61 -6.52
N ASP A 56 3.87 -2.89 -6.87
CA ASP A 56 4.25 -3.31 -8.21
C ASP A 56 3.15 -3.06 -9.24
N SER A 57 3.49 -3.19 -10.50
CA SER A 57 2.49 -3.33 -11.57
C SER A 57 1.82 -4.69 -11.53
N ASN A 58 0.62 -4.77 -12.12
CA ASN A 58 -0.21 -5.97 -12.18
C ASN A 58 -0.72 -6.48 -10.82
N VAL A 59 -0.78 -5.62 -9.80
CA VAL A 59 -1.44 -5.91 -8.52
C VAL A 59 -2.94 -5.75 -8.67
N LEU A 60 -3.70 -6.73 -8.20
CA LEU A 60 -5.16 -6.72 -8.25
C LEU A 60 -5.74 -5.76 -7.21
N LEU A 61 -6.61 -4.88 -7.65
CA LEU A 61 -7.26 -3.88 -6.81
C LEU A 61 -8.78 -4.00 -6.92
N LYS A 62 -9.47 -3.96 -5.79
CA LYS A 62 -10.92 -3.85 -5.72
C LYS A 62 -11.31 -2.39 -5.64
N ILE A 63 -11.88 -1.85 -6.71
CA ILE A 63 -12.26 -0.45 -6.82
C ILE A 63 -13.71 -0.32 -6.37
N VAL A 64 -13.95 0.57 -5.41
CA VAL A 64 -15.26 0.76 -4.78
C VAL A 64 -15.83 2.15 -5.02
N ASP A 65 -14.97 3.11 -5.38
CA ASP A 65 -15.39 4.49 -5.65
C ASP A 65 -14.36 5.21 -6.51
N SER A 66 -14.71 6.40 -6.98
CA SER A 66 -13.79 7.28 -7.69
C SER A 66 -14.05 8.74 -7.34
N VAL A 67 -13.00 9.47 -6.98
CA VAL A 67 -13.04 10.88 -6.62
C VAL A 67 -11.98 11.63 -7.42
N LYS A 68 -12.42 12.57 -8.26
CA LYS A 68 -11.54 13.32 -9.17
C LYS A 68 -10.73 12.36 -10.07
N ASP A 69 -9.41 12.47 -10.01
CA ASP A 69 -8.43 11.64 -10.73
C ASP A 69 -7.97 10.39 -9.96
N MET A 70 -8.58 10.12 -8.80
CA MET A 70 -8.25 8.99 -7.93
C MET A 70 -9.36 7.93 -7.93
N TYR A 71 -8.97 6.68 -7.76
CA TYR A 71 -9.85 5.59 -7.36
C TYR A 71 -9.74 5.34 -5.86
N THR A 72 -10.87 5.05 -5.23
CA THR A 72 -10.91 4.47 -3.89
C THR A 72 -10.84 2.96 -4.01
N VAL A 73 -9.81 2.38 -3.41
CA VAL A 73 -9.52 0.95 -3.42
C VAL A 73 -9.85 0.37 -2.04
N GLN A 74 -10.64 -0.70 -2.01
CA GLN A 74 -10.85 -1.49 -0.81
C GLN A 74 -9.71 -2.50 -0.68
N LEU A 75 -8.86 -2.32 0.34
CA LEU A 75 -7.74 -3.21 0.63
C LEU A 75 -8.19 -4.42 1.44
N SER A 76 -8.97 -4.19 2.50
CA SER A 76 -9.58 -5.19 3.37
C SER A 76 -10.97 -4.72 3.83
N LYS A 77 -11.64 -5.50 4.65
CA LYS A 77 -12.94 -5.11 5.22
C LYS A 77 -12.92 -3.73 5.89
N TYR A 78 -11.82 -3.36 6.52
CA TYR A 78 -11.69 -2.13 7.31
C TYR A 78 -10.68 -1.12 6.75
N HIS A 79 -10.00 -1.45 5.64
CA HIS A 79 -8.94 -0.60 5.08
C HIS A 79 -9.25 -0.20 3.65
N THR A 80 -9.08 1.09 3.40
CA THR A 80 -9.15 1.67 2.05
C THR A 80 -7.90 2.48 1.76
N ALA A 81 -7.64 2.69 0.48
CA ALA A 81 -6.58 3.57 -0.01
C ALA A 81 -7.04 4.30 -1.26
N LEU A 82 -6.31 5.33 -1.64
CA LEU A 82 -6.48 6.02 -2.92
C LEU A 82 -5.31 5.68 -3.85
N ILE A 83 -5.60 5.60 -5.14
CA ILE A 83 -4.61 5.44 -6.21
C ILE A 83 -5.01 6.29 -7.40
N GLU A 84 -4.03 6.90 -8.08
CA GLU A 84 -4.29 7.66 -9.29
C GLU A 84 -4.84 6.77 -10.41
N LYS A 85 -5.89 7.22 -11.10
CA LYS A 85 -6.52 6.50 -12.21
C LYS A 85 -5.56 6.15 -13.33
N ALA A 86 -4.56 7.00 -13.56
CA ALA A 86 -3.51 6.79 -14.56
C ALA A 86 -2.70 5.50 -14.34
N TYR A 87 -2.63 5.02 -13.10
CA TYR A 87 -1.91 3.79 -12.74
C TYR A 87 -2.80 2.55 -12.63
N VAL A 88 -4.04 2.62 -13.10
CA VAL A 88 -4.96 1.47 -13.01
C VAL A 88 -5.61 1.19 -14.36
N LYS A 89 -5.60 -0.07 -14.76
CA LYS A 89 -6.38 -0.57 -15.89
C LYS A 89 -7.51 -1.46 -15.39
N PRO A 90 -8.75 -1.32 -15.91
CA PRO A 90 -9.83 -2.25 -15.60
C PRO A 90 -9.44 -3.69 -15.91
N ASP A 91 -9.80 -4.61 -15.04
CA ASP A 91 -9.62 -6.04 -15.23
C ASP A 91 -10.98 -6.73 -15.38
N SER A 92 -11.42 -6.91 -16.61
CA SER A 92 -12.67 -7.61 -16.93
C SER A 92 -12.56 -9.14 -16.81
N SER A 93 -11.34 -9.66 -16.70
CA SER A 93 -11.07 -11.09 -16.62
C SER A 93 -11.02 -11.61 -15.19
N SER A 94 -10.94 -10.70 -14.21
CA SER A 94 -10.84 -11.11 -12.81
C SER A 94 -12.15 -11.76 -12.36
N PRO A 95 -12.12 -13.02 -11.94
CA PRO A 95 -13.31 -13.68 -11.43
C PRO A 95 -13.68 -13.04 -10.09
N ILE A 96 -14.75 -12.28 -10.08
CA ILE A 96 -15.39 -11.65 -8.89
C ILE A 96 -15.73 -12.70 -7.78
N LYS A 97 -15.39 -13.96 -8.00
CA LYS A 97 -15.94 -15.11 -7.29
C LYS A 97 -15.13 -15.58 -6.07
N LYS A 98 -13.93 -15.09 -5.86
CA LYS A 98 -13.19 -15.48 -4.65
C LYS A 98 -13.40 -14.45 -3.56
N PRO A 99 -14.01 -14.81 -2.43
CA PRO A 99 -14.20 -13.90 -1.30
C PRO A 99 -12.87 -13.46 -0.67
N TYR A 100 -11.81 -14.28 -0.83
CA TYR A 100 -10.45 -14.02 -0.35
C TYR A 100 -9.44 -14.80 -1.18
N HIS A 101 -8.20 -14.37 -1.11
CA HIS A 101 -7.03 -15.05 -1.65
C HIS A 101 -6.27 -15.78 -0.54
N LEU A 102 -5.31 -16.62 -0.91
CA LEU A 102 -4.61 -17.48 0.04
C LEU A 102 -3.10 -17.27 -0.04
N THR A 103 -2.47 -17.27 1.14
CA THR A 103 -1.02 -17.50 1.21
C THR A 103 -0.71 -18.97 1.01
N GLY A 104 0.52 -19.25 0.58
CA GLY A 104 1.09 -20.61 0.60
C GLY A 104 2.33 -20.67 1.49
N SER A 105 3.30 -21.50 1.14
CA SER A 105 4.56 -21.63 1.88
C SER A 105 5.40 -20.36 1.82
N PHE A 106 6.17 -20.13 2.87
CA PHE A 106 7.21 -19.11 2.91
C PHE A 106 8.57 -19.79 2.81
N ILE A 107 9.47 -19.22 2.00
CA ILE A 107 10.81 -19.73 1.80
C ILE A 107 11.80 -18.59 2.00
N SER A 108 12.71 -18.76 2.97
CA SER A 108 13.75 -17.78 3.27
C SER A 108 15.12 -18.35 2.91
N LYS A 109 15.89 -17.60 2.12
CA LYS A 109 17.23 -17.97 1.66
C LYS A 109 18.14 -16.75 1.58
N GLY A 110 19.44 -16.95 1.53
CA GLY A 110 20.41 -15.86 1.40
C GLY A 110 21.41 -16.09 0.27
N ASP A 111 21.93 -15.01 -0.30
CA ASP A 111 23.08 -14.99 -1.19
C ASP A 111 24.30 -14.32 -0.52
N SER A 112 25.22 -13.75 -1.29
CA SER A 112 26.40 -13.07 -0.75
C SER A 112 26.10 -11.75 -0.05
N LEU A 113 25.07 -11.02 -0.49
CA LEU A 113 24.76 -9.63 -0.07
C LEU A 113 23.41 -9.47 0.59
N PHE A 114 22.46 -10.36 0.29
CA PHE A 114 21.06 -10.21 0.69
C PHE A 114 20.52 -11.51 1.30
N ASP A 115 19.53 -11.34 2.18
CA ASP A 115 18.59 -12.38 2.54
C ASP A 115 17.27 -12.11 1.80
N TYR A 116 16.54 -13.16 1.48
CA TYR A 116 15.26 -13.11 0.79
C TYR A 116 14.22 -13.86 1.61
N VAL A 117 13.05 -13.27 1.78
CA VAL A 117 11.85 -13.93 2.28
C VAL A 117 10.82 -13.92 1.16
N ASN A 118 10.50 -15.08 0.62
CA ASN A 118 9.55 -15.26 -0.47
C ASN A 118 8.24 -15.80 0.08
N ILE A 119 7.17 -15.04 -0.04
CA ILE A 119 5.82 -15.34 0.43
C ILE A 119 5.00 -15.73 -0.78
N TYR A 120 4.55 -17.00 -0.86
CA TYR A 120 3.67 -17.42 -1.93
C TYR A 120 2.27 -16.81 -1.75
N LEU A 121 1.72 -16.27 -2.84
CA LEU A 121 0.34 -15.78 -2.94
C LEU A 121 -0.30 -16.33 -4.22
N ASP A 122 -1.56 -16.69 -4.16
CA ASP A 122 -2.29 -17.18 -5.33
C ASP A 122 -2.64 -16.04 -6.31
N GLU A 123 -2.54 -14.77 -5.86
CA GLU A 123 -2.72 -13.56 -6.66
C GLU A 123 -1.75 -12.46 -6.18
N LYS A 124 -1.44 -11.49 -7.04
CA LYS A 124 -0.71 -10.28 -6.65
C LYS A 124 -1.66 -9.30 -5.98
N LEU A 125 -1.49 -9.13 -4.68
CA LEU A 125 -2.37 -8.34 -3.83
C LEU A 125 -1.68 -7.09 -3.28
N PRO A 126 -2.44 -6.07 -2.88
CA PRO A 126 -1.88 -4.89 -2.22
C PRO A 126 -1.29 -5.26 -0.85
N TYR A 127 -0.23 -4.58 -0.51
CA TYR A 127 0.44 -4.72 0.79
C TYR A 127 0.92 -3.36 1.30
N LYS A 128 1.20 -3.32 2.61
CA LYS A 128 1.87 -2.20 3.28
C LYS A 128 3.03 -2.76 4.09
N SER A 129 4.17 -2.06 4.11
CA SER A 129 5.30 -2.46 4.94
C SER A 129 5.85 -1.30 5.75
N TRP A 130 6.44 -1.63 6.89
CA TRP A 130 7.15 -0.68 7.74
C TRP A 130 8.23 -1.40 8.54
N MET A 131 9.10 -0.63 9.18
CA MET A 131 10.15 -1.14 10.05
C MET A 131 9.89 -0.77 11.50
N GLU A 132 10.25 -1.67 12.41
CA GLU A 132 10.40 -1.42 13.84
C GLU A 132 11.88 -1.51 14.20
N ILE A 133 12.35 -0.64 15.10
CA ILE A 133 13.78 -0.53 15.40
C ILE A 133 14.15 -1.35 16.64
N SER A 134 13.26 -1.42 17.61
CA SER A 134 13.54 -2.12 18.87
C SER A 134 12.34 -2.95 19.33
N PRO A 135 12.35 -4.25 19.09
CA PRO A 135 13.34 -5.06 18.35
C PRO A 135 13.31 -4.81 16.84
N SER A 136 14.43 -5.07 16.16
CA SER A 136 14.58 -4.86 14.72
C SER A 136 13.72 -5.83 13.91
N LYS A 137 12.70 -5.30 13.21
CA LYS A 137 11.73 -6.09 12.46
C LYS A 137 11.29 -5.38 11.18
N ILE A 138 10.94 -6.16 10.18
CA ILE A 138 10.18 -5.70 9.01
C ILE A 138 8.78 -6.30 9.14
N MET A 139 7.78 -5.44 9.10
CA MET A 139 6.37 -5.80 9.19
C MET A 139 5.72 -5.64 7.81
N ILE A 140 4.88 -6.57 7.42
CA ILE A 140 4.18 -6.53 6.13
C ILE A 140 2.74 -6.97 6.36
N ASP A 141 1.79 -6.08 6.10
CA ASP A 141 0.36 -6.42 6.04
C ASP A 141 -0.02 -6.72 4.59
N LEU A 142 -0.50 -7.92 4.36
CA LEU A 142 -1.04 -8.41 3.11
C LEU A 142 -2.56 -8.30 3.17
N TYR A 143 -3.14 -7.55 2.26
CA TYR A 143 -4.58 -7.26 2.26
C TYR A 143 -5.36 -8.18 1.32
N GLY A 144 -6.62 -8.48 1.68
CA GLY A 144 -7.50 -9.34 0.89
C GLY A 144 -7.10 -10.81 0.91
N VAL A 145 -6.38 -11.27 1.95
CA VAL A 145 -5.80 -12.60 2.00
C VAL A 145 -6.05 -13.30 3.34
N GLN A 146 -6.25 -14.61 3.28
CA GLN A 146 -6.28 -15.50 4.44
C GLN A 146 -5.06 -16.43 4.44
N SER A 147 -4.61 -16.77 5.63
CA SER A 147 -3.48 -17.68 5.78
C SER A 147 -3.88 -19.11 5.46
N ASN A 148 -3.17 -19.71 4.51
CA ASN A 148 -3.15 -21.15 4.24
C ASN A 148 -1.69 -21.68 4.30
N THR A 149 -0.85 -20.96 5.05
CA THR A 149 0.57 -21.33 5.18
C THR A 149 0.72 -22.47 6.16
N ASN A 150 1.24 -23.59 5.68
CA ASN A 150 1.46 -24.79 6.50
C ASN A 150 2.87 -24.81 7.11
N TRP A 151 3.85 -24.19 6.46
CA TRP A 151 5.21 -24.13 6.97
C TRP A 151 5.99 -22.91 6.45
N VAL A 152 7.00 -22.55 7.21
CA VAL A 152 8.00 -21.54 6.85
C VAL A 152 9.36 -22.21 6.81
N THR A 153 9.99 -22.23 5.63
CA THR A 153 11.34 -22.77 5.45
C THR A 153 12.38 -21.67 5.62
N GLN A 154 13.32 -21.88 6.53
CA GLN A 154 14.46 -20.98 6.73
C GLN A 154 15.76 -21.75 6.43
N LEU A 155 16.44 -21.38 5.34
CA LEU A 155 17.67 -22.04 4.94
C LEU A 155 18.87 -21.51 5.74
N SER A 156 19.89 -22.35 5.92
CA SER A 156 21.12 -22.03 6.67
C SER A 156 21.95 -20.89 6.06
N SER A 157 21.66 -20.52 4.81
CA SER A 157 22.31 -19.39 4.12
C SER A 157 21.91 -18.00 4.67
N LEU A 158 20.90 -17.92 5.54
CA LEU A 158 20.44 -16.66 6.15
C LEU A 158 21.50 -16.08 7.10
N LYS A 159 21.80 -14.80 6.93
CA LYS A 159 22.75 -14.04 7.77
C LYS A 159 22.07 -12.91 8.55
N GLU A 160 21.13 -12.18 7.93
CA GLU A 160 20.44 -11.05 8.51
C GLU A 160 19.09 -11.47 9.12
N VAL A 161 18.32 -12.30 8.44
CA VAL A 161 17.03 -12.79 8.94
C VAL A 161 17.26 -13.75 10.12
N LYS A 162 16.64 -13.41 11.26
CA LYS A 162 16.65 -14.24 12.47
C LYS A 162 15.47 -15.20 12.49
N ASN A 163 14.27 -14.68 12.21
CA ASN A 163 13.04 -15.45 12.24
C ASN A 163 12.01 -14.86 11.28
N VAL A 164 11.10 -15.69 10.80
CA VAL A 164 9.92 -15.27 10.00
C VAL A 164 8.70 -15.97 10.54
N TYR A 165 7.66 -15.22 10.86
CA TYR A 165 6.38 -15.74 11.28
C TYR A 165 5.24 -14.87 10.75
N TYR A 166 4.01 -15.37 10.88
CA TYR A 166 2.82 -14.68 10.41
C TYR A 166 1.66 -14.83 11.38
N ASN A 167 0.74 -13.88 11.32
CA ASN A 167 -0.51 -13.90 12.07
C ASN A 167 -1.65 -13.41 11.17
N GLN A 168 -2.82 -14.03 11.28
CA GLN A 168 -4.06 -13.46 10.77
C GLN A 168 -4.47 -12.37 11.74
N VAL A 169 -4.31 -11.09 11.37
CA VAL A 169 -4.62 -9.95 12.26
C VAL A 169 -6.05 -9.45 12.08
N GLU A 170 -6.64 -9.70 10.92
CA GLU A 170 -8.04 -9.49 10.57
C GLU A 170 -8.50 -10.63 9.66
N ASP A 171 -9.79 -10.81 9.45
CA ASP A 171 -10.36 -11.90 8.64
C ASP A 171 -9.75 -11.98 7.22
N ASP A 172 -9.31 -10.84 6.69
CA ASP A 172 -8.73 -10.68 5.36
C ASP A 172 -7.40 -9.90 5.35
N VAL A 173 -6.66 -9.91 6.48
CA VAL A 173 -5.31 -9.32 6.59
C VAL A 173 -4.37 -10.28 7.27
N VAL A 174 -3.33 -10.69 6.57
CA VAL A 174 -2.22 -11.47 7.13
C VAL A 174 -1.02 -10.57 7.36
N ARG A 175 -0.54 -10.54 8.59
CA ARG A 175 0.70 -9.85 8.94
C ARG A 175 1.87 -10.82 8.93
N VAL A 176 2.87 -10.53 8.12
CA VAL A 176 4.15 -11.22 8.12
C VAL A 176 5.16 -10.39 8.89
N THR A 177 5.84 -11.01 9.84
CA THR A 177 6.90 -10.39 10.63
C THR A 177 8.23 -11.07 10.34
N ILE A 178 9.22 -10.27 9.97
CA ILE A 178 10.60 -10.72 9.72
C ILE A 178 11.47 -10.09 10.80
N GLU A 179 11.94 -10.89 11.74
CA GLU A 179 12.90 -10.46 12.76
C GLU A 179 14.31 -10.45 12.19
N LEU A 180 15.06 -9.38 12.48
CA LEU A 180 16.44 -9.25 12.05
C LEU A 180 17.40 -9.56 13.19
N LYS A 181 18.62 -10.00 12.84
CA LYS A 181 19.67 -10.32 13.81
C LYS A 181 20.37 -9.06 14.33
N HIS A 182 20.51 -8.04 13.49
CA HIS A 182 21.18 -6.80 13.83
C HIS A 182 20.18 -5.70 14.14
N ALA A 183 20.54 -4.82 15.05
CA ALA A 183 19.70 -3.69 15.47
C ALA A 183 19.52 -2.64 14.36
N GLN A 184 20.55 -2.43 13.53
CA GLN A 184 20.50 -1.49 12.43
C GLN A 184 19.87 -2.14 11.20
N HIS A 185 18.95 -1.42 10.56
CA HIS A 185 18.43 -1.78 9.24
C HIS A 185 19.37 -1.26 8.15
N TRP A 186 19.74 -2.15 7.22
CA TRP A 186 20.58 -1.82 6.07
C TRP A 186 19.77 -1.65 4.78
N GLY A 187 18.47 -1.64 4.90
CA GLY A 187 17.52 -1.46 3.83
C GLY A 187 16.91 -2.76 3.34
N TYR A 188 15.72 -2.64 2.80
CA TYR A 188 15.01 -3.72 2.14
C TYR A 188 14.22 -3.19 0.95
N SER A 189 13.84 -4.09 0.07
CA SER A 189 12.91 -3.82 -1.01
C SER A 189 11.92 -4.98 -1.12
N ILE A 190 10.71 -4.67 -1.55
CA ILE A 190 9.65 -5.66 -1.75
C ILE A 190 9.22 -5.58 -3.20
N SER A 191 9.07 -6.72 -3.85
CA SER A 191 8.56 -6.80 -5.22
C SER A 191 7.94 -8.16 -5.50
N TYR A 192 7.00 -8.20 -6.44
CA TYR A 192 6.45 -9.45 -6.92
C TYR A 192 7.35 -10.08 -7.97
N THR A 193 7.71 -11.35 -7.75
CA THR A 193 8.33 -12.22 -8.73
C THR A 193 7.41 -13.40 -8.96
N GLU A 194 6.75 -13.44 -10.11
CA GLU A 194 5.69 -14.43 -10.41
C GLU A 194 4.58 -14.40 -9.35
N LYS A 195 4.43 -15.51 -8.60
CA LYS A 195 3.45 -15.66 -7.50
C LYS A 195 4.05 -15.42 -6.12
N PHE A 196 5.29 -14.95 -6.02
CA PHE A 196 5.92 -14.66 -4.75
C PHE A 196 6.03 -13.17 -4.51
N LEU A 197 5.58 -12.73 -3.34
CA LEU A 197 6.02 -11.44 -2.80
C LEU A 197 7.40 -11.67 -2.18
N SER A 198 8.42 -11.13 -2.83
CA SER A 198 9.82 -11.29 -2.44
C SER A 198 10.30 -10.08 -1.65
N VAL A 199 10.69 -10.29 -0.43
CA VAL A 199 11.33 -9.29 0.44
C VAL A 199 12.82 -9.51 0.39
N ARG A 200 13.54 -8.59 -0.24
CA ARG A 200 15.01 -8.60 -0.34
C ARG A 200 15.59 -7.70 0.75
N ILE A 201 16.37 -8.25 1.64
CA ILE A 201 16.89 -7.59 2.84
C ILE A 201 18.40 -7.50 2.72
N LYS A 202 18.93 -6.29 2.77
CA LYS A 202 20.37 -6.06 2.69
C LYS A 202 21.02 -6.49 4.00
N ARG A 203 22.07 -7.30 3.90
CA ARG A 203 22.84 -7.75 5.06
C ARG A 203 23.68 -6.64 5.65
N GLN A 204 23.92 -6.71 6.94
CA GLN A 204 24.90 -5.84 7.59
C GLN A 204 26.27 -6.01 6.93
N PRO A 205 26.99 -4.93 6.61
CA PRO A 205 28.37 -5.02 6.13
C PRO A 205 29.27 -5.74 7.15
N ALA A 206 30.22 -6.54 6.65
CA ALA A 206 31.16 -7.26 7.52
C ALA A 206 32.02 -6.32 8.39
N LYS A 207 32.25 -5.10 7.92
CA LYS A 207 32.94 -4.04 8.66
C LYS A 207 32.06 -2.81 8.72
N LEU A 208 31.78 -2.34 9.95
CA LEU A 208 31.05 -1.10 10.21
C LEU A 208 32.02 0.09 10.25
N ASP A 209 32.70 0.34 9.15
CA ASP A 209 33.62 1.47 8.99
C ASP A 209 33.08 2.43 7.92
N ILE A 210 32.70 3.63 8.34
CA ILE A 210 32.11 4.64 7.46
C ILE A 210 33.01 4.99 6.25
N ARG A 211 34.33 4.86 6.40
CA ARG A 211 35.30 5.09 5.31
C ARG A 211 35.22 4.05 4.20
N GLN A 212 34.58 2.90 4.47
CA GLN A 212 34.39 1.82 3.50
C GLN A 212 32.95 1.72 3.00
N MET A 213 32.09 2.67 3.38
CA MET A 213 30.68 2.70 2.99
C MET A 213 30.46 3.71 1.88
N VAL A 214 29.57 3.37 0.95
CA VAL A 214 29.02 4.33 -0.02
C VAL A 214 27.78 4.94 0.61
N ILE A 215 27.85 6.26 0.81
CA ILE A 215 26.75 7.04 1.41
C ILE A 215 26.10 7.82 0.27
N ALA A 216 24.82 7.59 0.05
CA ALA A 216 24.02 8.42 -0.86
C ALA A 216 23.46 9.59 -0.05
N ILE A 217 23.73 10.81 -0.51
CA ILE A 217 23.14 12.02 0.04
C ILE A 217 22.14 12.54 -0.96
N ASP A 218 20.86 12.57 -0.55
CA ASP A 218 19.80 13.20 -1.33
C ASP A 218 19.57 14.61 -0.77
N ALA A 219 20.09 15.61 -1.47
CA ALA A 219 19.94 17.00 -1.06
C ALA A 219 18.49 17.44 -1.24
N GLY A 220 17.81 17.80 -0.16
CA GLY A 220 16.52 18.48 -0.22
C GLY A 220 16.66 19.82 -0.93
N HIS A 221 15.59 20.29 -1.55
CA HIS A 221 15.48 21.55 -2.28
C HIS A 221 16.47 21.73 -3.45
N GLY A 222 15.97 22.16 -4.59
CA GLY A 222 16.76 22.29 -5.83
C GLY A 222 16.17 23.33 -6.78
N GLY A 223 16.94 23.70 -7.82
CA GLY A 223 16.53 24.70 -8.79
C GLY A 223 16.19 26.06 -8.13
N SER A 224 15.00 26.57 -8.37
CA SER A 224 14.50 27.82 -7.78
C SER A 224 13.99 27.71 -6.35
N ASN A 225 13.88 26.48 -5.81
CA ASN A 225 13.43 26.27 -4.44
C ASN A 225 14.63 26.32 -3.47
N SER A 226 14.72 27.43 -2.73
CA SER A 226 15.79 27.64 -1.74
C SER A 226 15.53 26.99 -0.37
N GLY A 227 14.35 26.37 -0.18
CA GLY A 227 13.94 25.87 1.12
C GLY A 227 13.55 26.95 2.10
N ALA A 228 13.54 26.60 3.38
CA ALA A 228 13.26 27.55 4.46
C ALA A 228 14.40 28.56 4.63
N SER A 229 14.04 29.78 5.03
CA SER A 229 15.04 30.82 5.35
C SER A 229 15.12 31.03 6.84
N GLY A 230 16.34 31.05 7.38
CA GLY A 230 16.59 31.31 8.78
C GLY A 230 16.24 32.74 9.16
N ILE A 231 15.51 32.91 10.27
CA ILE A 231 15.05 34.22 10.74
C ILE A 231 16.22 35.13 11.14
N LYS A 232 17.23 34.57 11.77
CA LYS A 232 18.39 35.36 12.30
C LYS A 232 19.53 35.51 11.31
N LEU A 233 19.84 34.52 10.53
CA LEU A 233 21.05 34.48 9.68
C LEU A 233 20.76 34.79 8.23
N LYS A 234 19.51 34.94 7.81
CA LYS A 234 19.09 35.07 6.41
C LYS A 234 19.70 33.98 5.49
N ALA A 235 20.16 32.86 6.08
CA ALA A 235 20.66 31.72 5.35
C ALA A 235 19.49 30.89 4.86
N SER A 236 19.56 30.44 3.61
CA SER A 236 18.57 29.47 3.08
C SER A 236 19.00 28.06 3.40
N GLU A 237 18.03 27.14 3.47
CA GLU A 237 18.28 25.71 3.71
C GLU A 237 19.16 25.08 2.61
N LYS A 238 19.20 25.69 1.43
CA LYS A 238 19.98 25.23 0.26
C LYS A 238 21.46 25.61 0.33
N GLN A 239 21.94 26.36 1.29
CA GLN A 239 23.36 26.75 1.39
C GLN A 239 24.24 25.64 1.92
#